data_6319b944fa3f452a03f838906cd0b89b
#
_entry.id   6319b944fa3f452a03f838906cd0b89b
#
_cell.length_a   1.000
_cell.length_b   1.000
_cell.length_c   1.000
_cell.angle_alpha   90.00
_cell.angle_beta   90.00
_cell.angle_gamma   90.00
#
_symmetry.space_group_name_H-M   'P 1'
#
loop_
_entity.id
_entity.type
_entity.pdbx_description
1 polymer ?
#
loop_
_entity_poly.entity_id
_entity_poly.type
_entity_poly.pdbx_seq_one_letter_code
_entity_poly.pdbx_strand_id
1 'polypeptide(L)'
;MNIENTAIRKGRKFDQVLAGARDVFLAEGFSASNMDHVAKAAGVSKATLYSYFPDKESLFIVVVQTECARQSDEAMEHIDQSAAPAVVLGNAARHLLGFMTSEFGQRMFRICVAQADRFPELGLAFYQSGPMVVREKIGAYLRGATQEGQLHITDFDLAADQFGELCKADIFPKILFGVQTVFEPSELDRIIDGAVSTFLAKYGV
;
A
#
# COMPACT_ATOMS: atom_id res chain seq x y z
N MET A 1 26.26 1.79 1.12
CA MET A 1 26.82 0.41 1.20
C MET A 1 25.92 -0.45 0.34
N ASN A 2 26.40 -0.92 -0.82
CA ASN A 2 25.61 -1.69 -1.77
C ASN A 2 25.19 -3.01 -1.11
N ILE A 3 23.87 -3.20 -0.92
CA ILE A 3 23.31 -4.52 -0.65
C ILE A 3 23.33 -5.22 -2.01
N GLU A 4 24.35 -6.01 -2.26
CA GLU A 4 24.39 -6.92 -3.41
C GLU A 4 23.14 -7.80 -3.36
N ASN A 5 22.39 -7.72 -4.43
CA ASN A 5 21.19 -8.47 -4.71
C ASN A 5 21.54 -9.97 -4.87
N THR A 6 21.79 -10.64 -3.74
CA THR A 6 21.88 -12.11 -3.75
C THR A 6 20.49 -12.60 -4.07
N ALA A 7 20.30 -13.11 -5.28
CA ALA A 7 19.03 -13.63 -5.78
C ALA A 7 18.49 -14.69 -4.79
N ILE A 8 17.64 -14.26 -3.87
CA ILE A 8 16.96 -15.14 -2.91
C ILE A 8 16.17 -16.14 -3.75
N ARG A 9 16.45 -17.43 -3.64
CA ARG A 9 15.70 -18.48 -4.32
C ARG A 9 14.25 -18.44 -3.81
N LYS A 10 13.39 -17.72 -4.52
CA LYS A 10 11.94 -17.69 -4.27
C LYS A 10 11.39 -19.11 -4.52
N GLY A 11 10.79 -19.70 -3.51
CA GLY A 11 10.19 -21.03 -3.57
C GLY A 11 9.20 -21.20 -2.41
N ARG A 12 8.48 -22.32 -2.39
CA ARG A 12 7.41 -22.61 -1.41
C ARG A 12 7.75 -22.24 0.05
N LYS A 13 8.99 -22.48 0.49
CA LYS A 13 9.42 -22.14 1.86
C LYS A 13 9.58 -20.64 2.06
N PHE A 14 9.98 -19.91 1.03
CA PHE A 14 10.06 -18.45 1.08
C PHE A 14 8.67 -17.85 1.27
N ASP A 15 7.68 -18.30 0.51
CA ASP A 15 6.29 -17.83 0.64
C ASP A 15 5.69 -18.19 2.00
N GLN A 16 6.00 -19.36 2.54
CA GLN A 16 5.60 -19.76 3.89
C GLN A 16 6.20 -18.83 4.96
N VAL A 17 7.47 -18.43 4.80
CA VAL A 17 8.13 -17.48 5.71
C VAL A 17 7.45 -16.13 5.65
N LEU A 18 7.15 -15.60 4.46
CA LEU A 18 6.47 -14.30 4.32
C LEU A 18 5.07 -14.33 4.93
N ALA A 19 4.30 -15.40 4.70
CA ALA A 19 2.97 -15.55 5.29
C ALA A 19 3.03 -15.61 6.82
N GLY A 20 3.89 -16.44 7.39
CA GLY A 20 4.06 -16.53 8.85
C GLY A 20 4.58 -15.24 9.47
N ALA A 21 5.48 -14.53 8.79
CA ALA A 21 5.99 -13.23 9.24
C ALA A 21 4.88 -12.17 9.22
N ARG A 22 4.08 -12.11 8.16
CA ARG A 22 2.92 -11.24 8.06
C ARG A 22 1.97 -11.43 9.25
N ASP A 23 1.60 -12.67 9.54
CA ASP A 23 0.68 -12.99 10.63
C ASP A 23 1.25 -12.59 11.99
N VAL A 24 2.54 -12.85 12.25
CA VAL A 24 3.21 -12.46 13.49
C VAL A 24 3.30 -10.94 13.63
N PHE A 25 3.68 -10.21 12.56
CA PHE A 25 3.75 -8.75 12.61
C PHE A 25 2.38 -8.10 12.80
N LEU A 26 1.33 -8.68 12.22
CA LEU A 26 -0.03 -8.21 12.46
C LEU A 26 -0.51 -8.48 13.88
N ALA A 27 -0.21 -9.64 14.45
CA ALA A 27 -0.68 -10.01 15.77
C ALA A 27 0.08 -9.28 16.90
N GLU A 28 1.41 -9.25 16.82
CA GLU A 28 2.29 -8.80 17.90
C GLU A 28 2.86 -7.38 17.67
N GLY A 29 2.80 -6.87 16.44
CA GLY A 29 3.53 -5.67 16.03
C GLY A 29 5.02 -5.92 15.83
N PHE A 30 5.74 -4.91 15.30
CA PHE A 30 7.15 -5.05 14.97
C PHE A 30 8.04 -5.21 16.22
N SER A 31 7.82 -4.41 17.26
CA SER A 31 8.71 -4.38 18.43
C SER A 31 8.65 -5.66 19.26
N ALA A 32 7.47 -6.24 19.48
CA ALA A 32 7.29 -7.44 20.29
C ALA A 32 7.58 -8.74 19.53
N SER A 33 7.47 -8.73 18.20
CA SER A 33 7.76 -9.90 17.39
C SER A 33 9.25 -10.26 17.40
N ASN A 34 9.54 -11.53 17.16
CA ASN A 34 10.91 -12.03 17.01
C ASN A 34 10.98 -13.14 15.95
N MET A 35 12.20 -13.46 15.51
CA MET A 35 12.44 -14.45 14.47
C MET A 35 12.01 -15.87 14.88
N ASP A 36 11.99 -16.18 16.17
CA ASP A 36 11.54 -17.48 16.67
C ASP A 36 10.03 -17.67 16.50
N HIS A 37 9.25 -16.62 16.80
CA HIS A 37 7.81 -16.62 16.57
C HIS A 37 7.50 -16.78 15.09
N VAL A 38 8.24 -16.08 14.24
CA VAL A 38 8.08 -16.19 12.77
C VAL A 38 8.40 -17.61 12.29
N ALA A 39 9.53 -18.20 12.71
CA ALA A 39 9.90 -19.56 12.29
C ALA A 39 8.81 -20.58 12.68
N LYS A 40 8.27 -20.44 13.90
CA LYS A 40 7.16 -21.28 14.39
C LYS A 40 5.88 -21.08 13.57
N ALA A 41 5.47 -19.85 13.33
CA ALA A 41 4.27 -19.52 12.55
C ALA A 41 4.39 -20.01 11.10
N ALA A 42 5.55 -19.84 10.48
CA ALA A 42 5.84 -20.29 9.13
C ALA A 42 6.04 -21.82 8.99
N GLY A 43 6.14 -22.55 10.10
CA GLY A 43 6.40 -23.99 10.06
C GLY A 43 7.78 -24.35 9.46
N VAL A 44 8.79 -23.49 9.65
CA VAL A 44 10.16 -23.70 9.15
C VAL A 44 11.17 -23.74 10.28
N SER A 45 12.35 -24.30 10.03
CA SER A 45 13.45 -24.23 10.99
C SER A 45 14.03 -22.80 11.06
N LYS A 46 14.60 -22.43 12.22
CA LYS A 46 15.34 -21.17 12.37
C LYS A 46 16.45 -21.04 11.30
N ALA A 47 17.20 -22.11 11.03
CA ALA A 47 18.24 -22.11 10.01
C ALA A 47 17.67 -21.78 8.61
N THR A 48 16.49 -22.30 8.28
CA THR A 48 15.80 -21.98 7.01
C THR A 48 15.40 -20.51 6.99
N LEU A 49 14.83 -19.98 8.08
CA LEU A 49 14.45 -18.57 8.13
C LEU A 49 15.66 -17.65 7.98
N TYR A 50 16.72 -17.89 8.74
CA TYR A 50 17.94 -17.07 8.68
C TYR A 50 18.73 -17.23 7.37
N SER A 51 18.49 -18.30 6.59
CA SER A 51 19.06 -18.43 5.24
C SER A 51 18.41 -17.49 4.22
N TYR A 52 17.19 -17.01 4.51
CA TYR A 52 16.50 -16.04 3.67
C TYR A 52 16.65 -14.60 4.18
N PHE A 53 16.59 -14.41 5.50
CA PHE A 53 16.54 -13.09 6.14
C PHE A 53 17.49 -13.05 7.33
N PRO A 54 18.52 -12.20 7.29
CA PRO A 54 19.51 -12.11 8.36
C PRO A 54 18.92 -11.54 9.66
N ASP A 55 17.88 -10.71 9.55
CA ASP A 55 17.25 -10.00 10.66
C ASP A 55 15.75 -9.78 10.42
N LYS A 56 15.10 -9.28 11.46
CA LYS A 56 13.66 -8.98 11.45
C LYS A 56 13.32 -7.80 10.55
N GLU A 57 14.20 -6.84 10.46
CA GLU A 57 14.06 -5.61 9.69
C GLU A 57 13.98 -5.94 8.19
N SER A 58 14.92 -6.71 7.67
CA SER A 58 14.94 -7.14 6.26
C SER A 58 13.72 -8.01 5.92
N LEU A 59 13.29 -8.87 6.83
CA LEU A 59 12.07 -9.67 6.66
C LEU A 59 10.83 -8.78 6.60
N PHE A 60 10.70 -7.81 7.51
CA PHE A 60 9.56 -6.89 7.53
C PHE A 60 9.47 -6.08 6.24
N ILE A 61 10.58 -5.53 5.75
CA ILE A 61 10.65 -4.79 4.48
C ILE A 61 10.08 -5.62 3.34
N VAL A 62 10.51 -6.89 3.22
CA VAL A 62 10.04 -7.76 2.14
C VAL A 62 8.56 -8.12 2.30
N VAL A 63 8.07 -8.32 3.52
CA VAL A 63 6.63 -8.53 3.78
C VAL A 63 5.82 -7.31 3.31
N VAL A 64 6.22 -6.10 3.69
CA VAL A 64 5.55 -4.85 3.28
C VAL A 64 5.55 -4.72 1.77
N GLN A 65 6.71 -4.87 1.12
CA GLN A 65 6.85 -4.75 -0.33
C GLN A 65 5.97 -5.77 -1.08
N THR A 66 5.97 -7.03 -0.62
CA THR A 66 5.18 -8.10 -1.25
C THR A 66 3.68 -7.83 -1.15
N GLU A 67 3.21 -7.41 0.02
CA GLU A 67 1.77 -7.13 0.21
C GLU A 67 1.31 -5.87 -0.53
N CYS A 68 2.12 -4.81 -0.55
CA CYS A 68 1.82 -3.61 -1.33
C CYS A 68 1.77 -3.93 -2.83
N ALA A 69 2.73 -4.71 -3.35
CA ALA A 69 2.74 -5.14 -4.74
C ALA A 69 1.50 -5.96 -5.09
N ARG A 70 1.16 -6.96 -4.27
CA ARG A 70 -0.03 -7.80 -4.46
C ARG A 70 -1.31 -6.95 -4.54
N GLN A 71 -1.51 -6.03 -3.60
CA GLN A 71 -2.67 -5.14 -3.58
C GLN A 71 -2.72 -4.23 -4.82
N SER A 72 -1.56 -3.73 -5.23
CA SER A 72 -1.47 -2.86 -6.40
C SER A 72 -1.75 -3.61 -7.71
N ASP A 73 -1.34 -4.86 -7.83
CA ASP A 73 -1.58 -5.67 -9.02
C ASP A 73 -3.05 -6.10 -9.10
N GLU A 74 -3.65 -6.54 -7.99
CA GLU A 74 -5.08 -6.83 -7.90
C GLU A 74 -5.95 -5.62 -8.28
N ALA A 75 -5.56 -4.39 -7.87
CA ALA A 75 -6.26 -3.18 -8.24
C ALA A 75 -6.25 -2.96 -9.77
N MET A 76 -5.11 -3.17 -10.42
CA MET A 76 -4.96 -2.94 -11.87
C MET A 76 -5.72 -3.95 -12.73
N GLU A 77 -5.85 -5.20 -12.28
CA GLU A 77 -6.59 -6.24 -13.00
C GLU A 77 -8.09 -5.92 -13.15
N HIS A 78 -8.64 -5.07 -12.27
CA HIS A 78 -10.07 -4.78 -12.20
C HIS A 78 -10.44 -3.39 -12.75
N ILE A 79 -9.46 -2.57 -13.20
CA ILE A 79 -9.71 -1.23 -13.70
C ILE A 79 -9.64 -1.22 -15.23
N ASP A 80 -10.80 -1.05 -15.89
CA ASP A 80 -10.86 -0.76 -17.31
C ASP A 80 -10.42 0.70 -17.57
N GLN A 81 -9.18 0.86 -18.01
CA GLN A 81 -8.58 2.17 -18.24
C GLN A 81 -9.18 2.92 -19.46
N SER A 82 -9.98 2.24 -20.30
CA SER A 82 -10.68 2.84 -21.43
C SER A 82 -12.02 3.49 -21.05
N ALA A 83 -12.48 3.26 -19.82
CA ALA A 83 -13.72 3.83 -19.32
C ALA A 83 -13.60 5.34 -19.07
N ALA A 84 -14.74 6.03 -18.94
CA ALA A 84 -14.75 7.46 -18.60
C ALA A 84 -13.97 7.77 -17.30
N PRO A 85 -13.28 8.93 -17.22
CA PRO A 85 -12.44 9.29 -16.08
C PRO A 85 -13.11 9.16 -14.71
N ALA A 86 -14.41 9.46 -14.61
CA ALA A 86 -15.15 9.28 -13.38
C ALA A 86 -15.20 7.82 -12.92
N VAL A 87 -15.30 6.87 -13.82
CA VAL A 87 -15.34 5.43 -13.52
C VAL A 87 -13.96 4.92 -13.11
N VAL A 88 -12.93 5.27 -13.89
CA VAL A 88 -11.54 4.85 -13.62
C VAL A 88 -11.06 5.37 -12.26
N LEU A 89 -11.24 6.67 -12.03
CA LEU A 89 -10.86 7.31 -10.76
C LEU A 89 -11.70 6.78 -9.58
N GLY A 90 -13.01 6.56 -9.78
CA GLY A 90 -13.86 5.95 -8.76
C GLY A 90 -13.39 4.56 -8.35
N ASN A 91 -13.00 3.72 -9.32
CA ASN A 91 -12.44 2.40 -9.04
C ASN A 91 -11.07 2.50 -8.35
N ALA A 92 -10.18 3.38 -8.80
CA ALA A 92 -8.90 3.62 -8.17
C ALA A 92 -9.06 4.09 -6.70
N ALA A 93 -9.98 5.02 -6.43
CA ALA A 93 -10.30 5.47 -5.08
C ALA A 93 -10.83 4.33 -4.20
N ARG A 94 -11.70 3.46 -4.74
CA ARG A 94 -12.26 2.31 -4.02
C ARG A 94 -11.17 1.32 -3.60
N HIS A 95 -10.23 1.02 -4.49
CA HIS A 95 -9.09 0.16 -4.17
C HIS A 95 -8.15 0.80 -3.14
N LEU A 96 -7.83 2.08 -3.28
CA LEU A 96 -7.00 2.82 -2.32
C LEU A 96 -7.64 2.82 -0.92
N LEU A 97 -8.91 3.16 -0.82
CA LEU A 97 -9.63 3.16 0.45
C LEU A 97 -9.79 1.75 1.03
N GLY A 98 -10.06 0.75 0.18
CA GLY A 98 -10.13 -0.65 0.61
C GLY A 98 -8.83 -1.11 1.27
N PHE A 99 -7.66 -0.76 0.71
CA PHE A 99 -6.38 -1.03 1.35
C PHE A 99 -6.20 -0.25 2.65
N MET A 100 -6.45 1.06 2.64
CA MET A 100 -6.25 1.93 3.81
C MET A 100 -7.13 1.56 4.99
N THR A 101 -8.36 1.10 4.74
CA THR A 101 -9.32 0.69 5.78
C THR A 101 -9.19 -0.78 6.18
N SER A 102 -8.40 -1.58 5.44
CA SER A 102 -8.12 -2.96 5.80
C SER A 102 -7.33 -3.06 7.11
N GLU A 103 -7.49 -4.14 7.84
CA GLU A 103 -6.71 -4.41 9.07
C GLU A 103 -5.21 -4.41 8.77
N PHE A 104 -4.81 -5.02 7.65
CA PHE A 104 -3.41 -5.05 7.21
C PHE A 104 -2.88 -3.63 6.96
N GLY A 105 -3.54 -2.85 6.11
CA GLY A 105 -3.11 -1.49 5.74
C GLY A 105 -2.95 -0.59 6.97
N GLN A 106 -3.95 -0.60 7.88
CA GLN A 106 -3.92 0.21 9.09
C GLN A 106 -2.76 -0.20 10.03
N ARG A 107 -2.57 -1.51 10.27
CA ARG A 107 -1.52 -2.01 11.16
C ARG A 107 -0.13 -1.76 10.60
N MET A 108 0.10 -2.07 9.32
CA MET A 108 1.39 -1.84 8.66
C MET A 108 1.77 -0.36 8.64
N PHE A 109 0.83 0.51 8.29
CA PHE A 109 1.04 1.96 8.34
C PHE A 109 1.47 2.42 9.75
N ARG A 110 0.74 2.00 10.79
CA ARG A 110 1.07 2.37 12.18
C ARG A 110 2.44 1.86 12.61
N ILE A 111 2.81 0.62 12.24
CA ILE A 111 4.13 0.06 12.52
C ILE A 111 5.20 0.92 11.85
N CYS A 112 5.06 1.22 10.57
CA CYS A 112 6.04 2.01 9.81
C CYS A 112 6.20 3.41 10.40
N VAL A 113 5.11 4.09 10.74
CA VAL A 113 5.14 5.42 11.39
C VAL A 113 5.80 5.34 12.77
N ALA A 114 5.41 4.38 13.60
CA ALA A 114 5.96 4.25 14.96
C ALA A 114 7.44 3.86 15.00
N GLN A 115 7.96 3.26 13.94
CA GLN A 115 9.36 2.84 13.86
C GLN A 115 10.23 3.76 12.99
N ALA A 116 9.66 4.77 12.35
CA ALA A 116 10.36 5.62 11.36
C ALA A 116 11.63 6.28 11.91
N ASP A 117 11.62 6.74 13.16
CA ASP A 117 12.77 7.38 13.79
C ASP A 117 13.90 6.39 14.12
N ARG A 118 13.54 5.14 14.45
CA ARG A 118 14.51 4.12 14.85
C ARG A 118 15.00 3.28 13.65
N PHE A 119 14.13 3.02 12.70
CA PHE A 119 14.36 2.21 11.51
C PHE A 119 13.80 2.93 10.28
N PRO A 120 14.48 4.00 9.81
CA PRO A 120 13.97 4.81 8.69
C PRO A 120 13.74 4.02 7.40
N GLU A 121 14.47 2.92 7.20
CA GLU A 121 14.32 2.03 6.05
C GLU A 121 12.94 1.34 6.00
N LEU A 122 12.27 1.12 7.14
CA LEU A 122 10.92 0.54 7.18
C LEU A 122 9.90 1.55 6.61
N GLY A 123 10.00 2.80 7.03
CA GLY A 123 9.17 3.89 6.50
C GLY A 123 9.42 4.12 5.02
N LEU A 124 10.70 4.13 4.60
CA LEU A 124 11.09 4.27 3.20
C LEU A 124 10.54 3.14 2.33
N ALA A 125 10.66 1.89 2.78
CA ALA A 125 10.14 0.73 2.06
C ALA A 125 8.63 0.80 1.88
N PHE A 126 7.88 1.18 2.93
CA PHE A 126 6.44 1.38 2.84
C PHE A 126 6.08 2.51 1.87
N TYR A 127 6.75 3.65 1.96
CA TYR A 127 6.51 4.79 1.08
C TYR A 127 6.76 4.45 -0.39
N GLN A 128 7.87 3.77 -0.68
CA GLN A 128 8.23 3.39 -2.05
C GLN A 128 7.34 2.30 -2.65
N SER A 129 6.89 1.33 -1.85
CA SER A 129 6.06 0.22 -2.35
C SER A 129 4.56 0.49 -2.34
N GLY A 130 4.09 1.48 -1.59
CA GLY A 130 2.69 1.88 -1.49
C GLY A 130 2.43 3.25 -2.16
N PRO A 131 2.62 4.38 -1.45
CA PRO A 131 2.29 5.72 -1.94
C PRO A 131 2.91 6.07 -3.30
N MET A 132 4.20 5.78 -3.51
CA MET A 132 4.87 6.06 -4.79
C MET A 132 4.29 5.24 -5.93
N VAL A 133 4.01 3.95 -5.72
CA VAL A 133 3.42 3.09 -6.75
C VAL A 133 2.02 3.57 -7.14
N VAL A 134 1.20 3.96 -6.16
CA VAL A 134 -0.13 4.53 -6.42
C VAL A 134 -0.01 5.82 -7.23
N ARG A 135 0.89 6.73 -6.85
CA ARG A 135 1.17 7.97 -7.58
C ARG A 135 1.58 7.71 -9.02
N GLU A 136 2.51 6.78 -9.25
CA GLU A 136 2.98 6.41 -10.60
C GLU A 136 1.87 5.84 -11.47
N LYS A 137 1.06 4.92 -10.93
CA LYS A 137 -0.05 4.29 -11.66
C LYS A 137 -1.15 5.31 -12.01
N ILE A 138 -1.56 6.12 -11.04
CA ILE A 138 -2.54 7.20 -11.28
C ILE A 138 -1.96 8.21 -12.27
N GLY A 139 -0.73 8.67 -12.10
CA GLY A 139 -0.08 9.61 -13.00
C GLY A 139 0.04 9.10 -14.43
N ALA A 140 0.29 7.80 -14.63
CA ALA A 140 0.31 7.17 -15.94
C ALA A 140 -1.08 7.22 -16.61
N TYR A 141 -2.14 6.87 -15.86
CA TYR A 141 -3.52 7.00 -16.34
C TYR A 141 -3.87 8.44 -16.72
N LEU A 142 -3.57 9.41 -15.84
CA LEU A 142 -3.87 10.83 -16.05
C LEU A 142 -3.19 11.38 -17.33
N ARG A 143 -1.95 10.93 -17.62
CA ARG A 143 -1.25 11.28 -18.85
C ARG A 143 -2.01 10.77 -20.10
N GLY A 144 -2.43 9.51 -20.09
CA GLY A 144 -3.22 8.92 -21.18
C GLY A 144 -4.54 9.66 -21.39
N ALA A 145 -5.32 9.86 -20.35
CA ALA A 145 -6.61 10.56 -20.43
C ALA A 145 -6.47 12.03 -20.90
N THR A 146 -5.35 12.69 -20.54
CA THR A 146 -5.05 14.04 -21.06
C THR A 146 -4.69 14.03 -22.55
N GLN A 147 -3.93 13.02 -23.01
CA GLN A 147 -3.61 12.87 -24.43
C GLN A 147 -4.86 12.58 -25.29
N GLU A 148 -5.84 11.89 -24.72
CA GLU A 148 -7.13 11.62 -25.34
C GLU A 148 -8.12 12.81 -25.26
N GLY A 149 -7.72 13.91 -24.61
CA GLY A 149 -8.56 15.11 -24.46
C GLY A 149 -9.68 14.97 -23.43
N GLN A 150 -9.64 13.97 -22.57
CA GLN A 150 -10.63 13.75 -21.51
C GLN A 150 -10.35 14.57 -20.25
N LEU A 151 -9.07 14.94 -20.03
CA LEU A 151 -8.61 15.74 -18.90
C LEU A 151 -7.69 16.86 -19.38
N HIS A 152 -7.57 17.92 -18.56
CA HIS A 152 -6.64 19.03 -18.78
C HIS A 152 -5.68 19.15 -17.59
N ILE A 153 -4.52 18.47 -17.67
CA ILE A 153 -3.51 18.40 -16.60
C ILE A 153 -2.14 18.80 -17.15
N THR A 154 -1.42 19.65 -16.41
CA THR A 154 -0.05 20.06 -16.74
C THR A 154 1.00 19.44 -15.82
N ASP A 155 0.65 19.19 -14.54
CA ASP A 155 1.50 18.56 -13.54
C ASP A 155 0.84 17.26 -13.08
N PHE A 156 1.22 16.15 -13.71
CA PHE A 156 0.62 14.83 -13.45
C PHE A 156 0.97 14.27 -12.08
N ASP A 157 2.15 14.58 -11.58
CA ASP A 157 2.63 14.07 -10.30
C ASP A 157 1.86 14.74 -9.17
N LEU A 158 1.74 16.05 -9.21
CA LEU A 158 0.93 16.81 -8.25
C LEU A 158 -0.55 16.44 -8.34
N ALA A 159 -1.09 16.26 -9.55
CA ALA A 159 -2.49 15.87 -9.72
C ALA A 159 -2.77 14.47 -9.14
N ALA A 160 -1.85 13.51 -9.31
CA ALA A 160 -1.96 12.20 -8.70
C ALA A 160 -1.91 12.25 -7.17
N ASP A 161 -0.99 13.05 -6.60
CA ASP A 161 -0.91 13.27 -5.16
C ASP A 161 -2.19 13.93 -4.62
N GLN A 162 -2.71 14.97 -5.30
CA GLN A 162 -3.97 15.64 -4.92
C GLN A 162 -5.15 14.68 -4.94
N PHE A 163 -5.24 13.81 -5.94
CA PHE A 163 -6.29 12.78 -5.97
C PHE A 163 -6.18 11.83 -4.78
N GLY A 164 -4.98 11.36 -4.47
CA GLY A 164 -4.72 10.52 -3.31
C GLY A 164 -5.11 11.19 -1.98
N GLU A 165 -4.83 12.51 -1.83
CA GLU A 165 -5.23 13.26 -0.63
C GLU A 165 -6.76 13.46 -0.55
N LEU A 166 -7.44 13.73 -1.67
CA LEU A 166 -8.90 13.83 -1.70
C LEU A 166 -9.56 12.50 -1.24
N CYS A 167 -9.02 11.36 -1.66
CA CYS A 167 -9.49 10.04 -1.23
C CYS A 167 -9.30 9.80 0.28
N LYS A 168 -8.35 10.50 0.93
CA LYS A 168 -8.06 10.36 2.36
C LYS A 168 -8.89 11.28 3.26
N ALA A 169 -9.68 12.19 2.67
CA ALA A 169 -10.48 13.15 3.42
C ALA A 169 -11.38 12.46 4.45
N ASP A 170 -11.44 13.00 5.68
CA ASP A 170 -12.22 12.50 6.82
C ASP A 170 -11.74 11.13 7.39
N ILE A 171 -11.31 10.20 6.55
CA ILE A 171 -10.92 8.83 6.94
C ILE A 171 -9.54 8.78 7.59
N PHE A 172 -8.55 9.40 6.96
CA PHE A 172 -7.15 9.22 7.36
C PHE A 172 -6.86 9.69 8.80
N PRO A 173 -7.32 10.87 9.26
CA PRO A 173 -7.14 11.26 10.65
C PRO A 173 -7.84 10.32 11.63
N LYS A 174 -9.02 9.80 11.30
CA LYS A 174 -9.75 8.87 12.17
C LYS A 174 -8.98 7.56 12.35
N ILE A 175 -8.43 7.01 11.25
CA ILE A 175 -7.58 5.82 11.28
C ILE A 175 -6.31 6.09 12.08
N LEU A 176 -5.61 7.20 11.80
CA LEU A 176 -4.34 7.55 12.42
C LEU A 176 -4.45 7.63 13.94
N PHE A 177 -5.48 8.33 14.43
CA PHE A 177 -5.72 8.51 15.86
C PHE A 177 -6.54 7.37 16.51
N GLY A 178 -6.96 6.36 15.73
CA GLY A 178 -7.74 5.24 16.25
C GLY A 178 -9.16 5.61 16.68
N VAL A 179 -9.68 6.74 16.19
CA VAL A 179 -11.05 7.21 16.49
C VAL A 179 -12.09 6.30 15.82
N GLN A 180 -11.82 5.90 14.59
CA GLN A 180 -12.64 4.97 13.83
C GLN A 180 -11.74 4.11 12.94
N THR A 181 -11.93 2.79 12.99
CA THR A 181 -11.12 1.81 12.23
C THR A 181 -11.96 0.96 11.30
N VAL A 182 -13.28 0.98 11.44
CA VAL A 182 -14.25 0.29 10.59
C VAL A 182 -15.19 1.35 10.02
N PHE A 183 -15.43 1.28 8.71
CA PHE A 183 -16.23 2.25 7.96
C PHE A 183 -17.33 1.53 7.21
N GLU A 184 -18.52 2.10 7.24
CA GLU A 184 -19.63 1.60 6.44
C GLU A 184 -19.41 1.88 4.94
N PRO A 185 -19.88 1.01 4.03
CA PRO A 185 -19.73 1.23 2.59
C PRO A 185 -20.24 2.60 2.14
N SER A 186 -21.33 3.10 2.70
CA SER A 186 -21.90 4.41 2.38
C SER A 186 -20.99 5.59 2.79
N GLU A 187 -20.18 5.44 3.85
CA GLU A 187 -19.20 6.44 4.24
C GLU A 187 -18.06 6.51 3.21
N LEU A 188 -17.60 5.34 2.74
CA LEU A 188 -16.56 5.24 1.73
C LEU A 188 -17.05 5.78 0.38
N ASP A 189 -18.25 5.41 -0.05
CA ASP A 189 -18.85 5.87 -1.31
C ASP A 189 -18.99 7.40 -1.31
N ARG A 190 -19.44 8.00 -0.20
CA ARG A 190 -19.53 9.47 -0.06
C ARG A 190 -18.18 10.15 -0.30
N ILE A 191 -17.09 9.58 0.20
CA ILE A 191 -15.74 10.14 0.04
C ILE A 191 -15.23 9.94 -1.37
N ILE A 192 -15.46 8.75 -1.95
CA ILE A 192 -15.09 8.44 -3.33
C ILE A 192 -15.78 9.43 -4.28
N ASP A 193 -17.08 9.60 -4.15
CA ASP A 193 -17.85 10.52 -5.00
C ASP A 193 -17.38 11.97 -4.84
N GLY A 194 -17.11 12.39 -3.60
CA GLY A 194 -16.56 13.71 -3.30
C GLY A 194 -15.17 13.93 -3.89
N ALA A 195 -14.28 12.94 -3.77
CA ALA A 195 -12.94 12.99 -4.32
C ALA A 195 -12.96 13.09 -5.85
N VAL A 196 -13.73 12.21 -6.51
CA VAL A 196 -13.86 12.17 -7.98
C VAL A 196 -14.48 13.45 -8.50
N SER A 197 -15.60 13.92 -7.92
CA SER A 197 -16.29 15.14 -8.37
C SER A 197 -15.40 16.38 -8.20
N THR A 198 -14.69 16.50 -7.08
CA THR A 198 -13.77 17.62 -6.83
C THR A 198 -12.59 17.60 -7.81
N PHE A 199 -12.01 16.43 -8.03
CA PHE A 199 -10.91 16.26 -8.98
C PHE A 199 -11.31 16.62 -10.40
N LEU A 200 -12.46 16.12 -10.87
CA LEU A 200 -12.97 16.38 -12.21
C LEU A 200 -13.48 17.81 -12.39
N ALA A 201 -13.94 18.47 -11.34
CA ALA A 201 -14.26 19.92 -11.40
C ALA A 201 -13.01 20.78 -11.67
N LYS A 202 -11.82 20.32 -11.28
CA LYS A 202 -10.55 21.00 -11.54
C LYS A 202 -9.91 20.59 -12.87
N TYR A 203 -9.95 19.31 -13.19
CA TYR A 203 -9.14 18.72 -14.26
C TYR A 203 -9.96 18.11 -15.41
N GLY A 204 -11.28 17.99 -15.28
CA GLY A 204 -12.17 17.52 -16.36
C GLY A 204 -12.32 18.55 -17.47
N VAL A 205 -12.66 18.07 -18.67
CA VAL A 205 -12.96 18.87 -19.86
C VAL A 205 -14.47 19.01 -20.02
#